data_d5109afefe7d953a6c64d29184c0162a
#
_entry.id   d5109afefe7d953a6c64d29184c0162a
#
_cell.length_a   1.000
_cell.length_b   1.000
_cell.length_c   1.000
_cell.angle_alpha   90.00
_cell.angle_beta   90.00
_cell.angle_gamma   90.00
#
_symmetry.space_group_name_H-M   'P 1'
#
loop_
_entity.id
_entity.type
_entity.pdbx_description
1 polymer ?
#
loop_
_entity_poly.entity_id
_entity_poly.type
_entity_poly.pdbx_seq_one_letter_code
_entity_poly.pdbx_strand_id
1 'polypeptide(L)'
;MKSRLAAILIALCPYVCMLSFLILFFFGSEFEEPASLTVLFALTAAFVLCACIAAAVRAIAAVRGGGNARELVRENMAVKLIHVPAYIFNFALGVVGLMLSVWGIGLILWAVLADIVAIALSGTIGLSAALRCKREGVMTAKAAIAYALLSFIFCADVAAAVVFYRRTAARRITDA
;
A
#
# COMPACT_ATOMS: atom_id res chain seq x y z
N MET A 1 7.13 8.01 17.31
CA MET A 1 6.29 6.82 17.57
C MET A 1 5.04 6.76 16.67
N LYS A 2 4.22 7.81 16.59
CA LYS A 2 2.96 7.84 15.81
C LYS A 2 3.14 7.59 14.29
N SER A 3 4.23 8.06 13.66
CA SER A 3 4.45 7.86 12.22
C SER A 3 4.77 6.41 11.85
N ARG A 4 5.50 5.69 12.70
CA ARG A 4 5.84 4.28 12.48
C ARG A 4 4.62 3.36 12.58
N LEU A 5 3.72 3.63 13.53
CA LEU A 5 2.47 2.88 13.65
C LEU A 5 1.61 2.97 12.39
N ALA A 6 1.49 4.18 11.83
CA ALA A 6 0.75 4.38 10.58
C ALA A 6 1.37 3.60 9.41
N ALA A 7 2.70 3.58 9.28
CA ALA A 7 3.37 2.79 8.25
C ALA A 7 3.15 1.28 8.42
N ILE A 8 3.15 0.79 9.66
CA ILE A 8 2.87 -0.62 9.99
C ILE A 8 1.43 -0.98 9.61
N LEU A 9 0.44 -0.16 9.98
CA LEU A 9 -0.97 -0.40 9.61
C LEU A 9 -1.15 -0.47 8.10
N ILE A 10 -0.53 0.47 7.36
CA ILE A 10 -0.58 0.47 5.89
C ILE A 10 0.11 -0.78 5.32
N ALA A 11 1.28 -1.15 5.84
CA ALA A 11 2.02 -2.31 5.38
C ALA A 11 1.28 -3.64 5.64
N LEU A 12 0.52 -3.75 6.73
CA LEU A 12 -0.24 -4.94 7.09
C LEU A 12 -1.58 -5.05 6.36
N CYS A 13 -2.10 -3.95 5.81
CA CYS A 13 -3.43 -3.90 5.22
C CYS A 13 -3.69 -4.99 4.15
N PRO A 14 -2.82 -5.20 3.13
CA PRO A 14 -3.05 -6.25 2.13
C PRO A 14 -2.99 -7.66 2.74
N TYR A 15 -2.21 -7.87 3.80
CA TYR A 15 -2.12 -9.16 4.48
C TYR A 15 -3.38 -9.48 5.29
N VAL A 16 -4.01 -8.47 5.90
CA VAL A 16 -5.30 -8.65 6.58
C VAL A 16 -6.38 -9.02 5.57
N CYS A 17 -6.42 -8.36 4.40
CA CYS A 17 -7.33 -8.72 3.32
C CYS A 17 -7.05 -10.15 2.82
N MET A 18 -5.79 -10.52 2.62
CA MET A 18 -5.38 -11.86 2.21
C MET A 18 -5.79 -12.92 3.25
N LEU A 19 -5.54 -12.66 4.54
CA LEU A 19 -5.91 -13.57 5.62
C LEU A 19 -7.43 -13.75 5.70
N SER A 20 -8.21 -12.67 5.59
CA SER A 20 -9.67 -12.73 5.56
C SER A 20 -10.19 -13.57 4.40
N PHE A 21 -9.56 -13.43 3.23
CA PHE A 21 -9.87 -14.28 2.08
C PHE A 21 -9.55 -15.75 2.32
N LEU A 22 -8.37 -16.06 2.87
CA LEU A 22 -7.98 -17.44 3.18
C LEU A 22 -8.89 -18.08 4.21
N ILE A 23 -9.27 -17.33 5.27
CA ILE A 23 -10.25 -17.80 6.25
C ILE A 23 -11.58 -18.13 5.57
N LEU A 24 -12.09 -17.23 4.72
CA LEU A 24 -13.32 -17.46 3.99
C LEU A 24 -13.22 -18.68 3.04
N PHE A 25 -12.09 -18.82 2.35
CA PHE A 25 -11.90 -19.89 1.37
C PHE A 25 -11.78 -21.27 2.02
N PHE A 26 -11.01 -21.41 3.12
CA PHE A 26 -10.77 -22.69 3.75
C PHE A 26 -11.80 -23.08 4.81
N PHE A 27 -12.40 -22.10 5.45
CA PHE A 27 -13.32 -22.32 6.59
C PHE A 27 -14.72 -21.77 6.33
N GLY A 28 -15.01 -21.31 5.11
CA GLY A 28 -16.30 -20.71 4.77
C GLY A 28 -17.49 -21.66 4.99
N SER A 29 -17.28 -22.98 4.80
CA SER A 29 -18.28 -24.00 5.05
C SER A 29 -18.58 -24.23 6.54
N GLU A 30 -17.66 -23.86 7.43
CA GLU A 30 -17.82 -23.97 8.89
C GLU A 30 -18.62 -22.80 9.48
N PHE A 31 -18.83 -21.76 8.70
CA PHE A 31 -19.63 -20.60 9.12
C PHE A 31 -21.12 -20.90 8.92
N GLU A 32 -21.70 -21.74 9.80
CA GLU A 32 -23.13 -22.08 9.76
C GLU A 32 -24.02 -20.84 10.01
N GLU A 33 -23.54 -19.88 10.81
CA GLU A 33 -24.27 -18.68 11.11
C GLU A 33 -23.79 -17.48 10.26
N PRO A 34 -24.69 -16.74 9.60
CA PRO A 34 -24.35 -15.53 8.85
C PRO A 34 -23.71 -14.43 9.72
N ALA A 35 -23.90 -14.48 11.03
CA ALA A 35 -23.25 -13.59 11.98
C ALA A 35 -21.72 -13.70 11.95
N SER A 36 -21.16 -14.92 11.82
CA SER A 36 -19.71 -15.16 11.79
C SER A 36 -19.05 -14.52 10.58
N LEU A 37 -19.66 -14.63 9.40
CA LEU A 37 -19.21 -13.95 8.19
C LEU A 37 -19.28 -12.43 8.32
N THR A 38 -20.37 -11.94 8.90
CA THR A 38 -20.55 -10.51 9.14
C THR A 38 -19.44 -9.95 10.04
N VAL A 39 -19.09 -10.67 11.10
CA VAL A 39 -18.00 -10.29 12.01
C VAL A 39 -16.64 -10.26 11.26
N LEU A 40 -16.33 -11.27 10.44
CA LEU A 40 -15.08 -11.32 9.66
C LEU A 40 -14.97 -10.11 8.73
N PHE A 41 -16.04 -9.81 7.98
CA PHE A 41 -16.03 -8.65 7.09
C PHE A 41 -16.00 -7.32 7.84
N ALA A 42 -16.70 -7.21 8.97
CA ALA A 42 -16.68 -6.01 9.80
C ALA A 42 -15.30 -5.73 10.37
N LEU A 43 -14.59 -6.75 10.86
CA LEU A 43 -13.22 -6.61 11.37
C LEU A 43 -12.23 -6.21 10.25
N THR A 44 -12.36 -6.82 9.08
CA THR A 44 -11.54 -6.47 7.92
C THR A 44 -11.80 -5.02 7.49
N ALA A 45 -13.06 -4.62 7.37
CA ALA A 45 -13.44 -3.26 7.00
C ALA A 45 -12.96 -2.24 8.04
N ALA A 46 -13.09 -2.55 9.33
CA ALA A 46 -12.60 -1.69 10.42
C ALA A 46 -11.08 -1.50 10.33
N PHE A 47 -10.32 -2.58 10.04
CA PHE A 47 -8.87 -2.49 9.88
C PHE A 47 -8.49 -1.63 8.67
N VAL A 48 -9.15 -1.84 7.52
CA VAL A 48 -8.93 -1.02 6.30
C VAL A 48 -9.25 0.45 6.58
N LEU A 49 -10.34 0.74 7.29
CA LEU A 49 -10.71 2.10 7.68
C LEU A 49 -9.65 2.73 8.59
N CYS A 50 -9.14 2.01 9.57
CA CYS A 50 -8.03 2.46 10.42
C CYS A 50 -6.78 2.76 9.60
N ALA A 51 -6.44 1.92 8.61
CA ALA A 51 -5.31 2.15 7.71
C ALA A 51 -5.54 3.40 6.83
N CYS A 52 -6.76 3.63 6.34
CA CYS A 52 -7.13 4.83 5.59
C CYS A 52 -6.99 6.10 6.43
N ILE A 53 -7.48 6.08 7.67
CA ILE A 53 -7.33 7.20 8.60
C ILE A 53 -5.84 7.47 8.88
N ALA A 54 -5.06 6.42 9.13
CA ALA A 54 -3.63 6.53 9.37
C ALA A 54 -2.89 7.13 8.15
N ALA A 55 -3.24 6.72 6.92
CA ALA A 55 -2.71 7.25 5.68
C ALA A 55 -3.06 8.74 5.51
N ALA A 56 -4.31 9.13 5.75
CA ALA A 56 -4.76 10.51 5.66
C ALA A 56 -4.05 11.42 6.69
N VAL A 57 -4.00 11.00 7.95
CA VAL A 57 -3.30 11.74 9.01
C VAL A 57 -1.83 11.93 8.67
N ARG A 58 -1.18 10.90 8.12
CA ARG A 58 0.21 10.96 7.71
C ARG A 58 0.43 11.90 6.53
N ALA A 59 -0.43 11.85 5.50
CA ALA A 59 -0.37 12.76 4.37
C ALA A 59 -0.52 14.22 4.82
N ILE A 60 -1.48 14.51 5.70
CA ILE A 60 -1.68 15.84 6.29
C ILE A 60 -0.44 16.28 7.07
N ALA A 61 0.15 15.42 7.89
CA ALA A 61 1.36 15.71 8.66
C ALA A 61 2.54 16.05 7.73
N ALA A 62 2.73 15.30 6.64
CA ALA A 62 3.77 15.56 5.65
C ALA A 62 3.56 16.91 4.94
N VAL A 63 2.31 17.26 4.59
CA VAL A 63 1.96 18.57 4.02
C VAL A 63 2.24 19.70 5.01
N ARG A 64 1.97 19.50 6.30
CA ARG A 64 2.22 20.51 7.35
C ARG A 64 3.69 20.64 7.76
N GLY A 65 4.59 19.89 7.16
CA GLY A 65 6.02 19.99 7.44
C GLY A 65 6.57 18.93 8.39
N GLY A 66 5.76 17.95 8.79
CA GLY A 66 6.21 16.84 9.64
C GLY A 66 7.06 15.81 8.88
N GLY A 67 8.14 15.35 9.51
CA GLY A 67 9.02 14.31 8.96
C GLY A 67 10.12 14.85 8.04
N ASN A 68 11.20 14.09 7.94
CA ASN A 68 12.33 14.33 7.04
C ASN A 68 12.06 13.60 5.70
N ALA A 69 12.34 14.26 4.57
CA ALA A 69 12.15 13.70 3.24
C ALA A 69 12.76 12.30 3.08
N ARG A 70 13.98 12.13 3.59
CA ARG A 70 14.69 10.85 3.51
C ARG A 70 14.00 9.72 4.28
N GLU A 71 13.50 9.99 5.48
CA GLU A 71 12.79 9.00 6.28
C GLU A 71 11.52 8.54 5.55
N LEU A 72 10.77 9.49 4.98
CA LEU A 72 9.58 9.21 4.18
C LEU A 72 9.89 8.39 2.92
N VAL A 73 10.98 8.70 2.21
CA VAL A 73 11.41 7.93 1.03
C VAL A 73 11.79 6.50 1.40
N ARG A 74 12.53 6.31 2.51
CA ARG A 74 12.90 4.98 3.01
C ARG A 74 11.69 4.17 3.44
N GLU A 75 10.75 4.78 4.14
CA GLU A 75 9.50 4.14 4.53
C GLU A 75 8.65 3.76 3.32
N ASN A 76 8.52 4.67 2.33
CA ASN A 76 7.82 4.36 1.10
C ASN A 76 8.39 3.12 0.40
N MET A 77 9.72 3.05 0.26
CA MET A 77 10.38 1.87 -0.31
C MET A 77 10.12 0.61 0.53
N ALA A 78 10.26 0.70 1.86
CA ALA A 78 10.07 -0.45 2.75
C ALA A 78 8.62 -0.99 2.67
N VAL A 79 7.61 -0.12 2.74
CA VAL A 79 6.19 -0.51 2.64
C VAL A 79 5.90 -1.16 1.28
N LYS A 80 6.40 -0.57 0.17
CA LYS A 80 6.21 -1.13 -1.16
C LYS A 80 6.86 -2.51 -1.32
N LEU A 81 8.06 -2.72 -0.78
CA LEU A 81 8.71 -4.03 -0.80
C LEU A 81 7.96 -5.07 0.05
N ILE A 82 7.43 -4.66 1.20
CA ILE A 82 6.58 -5.52 2.03
C ILE A 82 5.31 -5.93 1.27
N HIS A 83 4.74 -5.08 0.42
CA HIS A 83 3.53 -5.41 -0.35
C HIS A 83 3.77 -6.42 -1.49
N VAL A 84 5.02 -6.63 -1.96
CA VAL A 84 5.31 -7.52 -3.10
C VAL A 84 4.72 -8.92 -2.95
N PRO A 85 4.87 -9.62 -1.80
CA PRO A 85 4.27 -10.95 -1.65
C PRO A 85 2.73 -10.94 -1.76
N ALA A 86 2.07 -9.91 -1.23
CA ALA A 86 0.63 -9.76 -1.34
C ALA A 86 0.18 -9.51 -2.80
N TYR A 87 0.93 -8.71 -3.55
CA TYR A 87 0.68 -8.50 -4.99
C TYR A 87 0.83 -9.80 -5.79
N ILE A 88 1.86 -10.61 -5.49
CA ILE A 88 2.05 -11.91 -6.14
C ILE A 88 0.87 -12.85 -5.83
N PHE A 89 0.42 -12.88 -4.57
CA PHE A 89 -0.74 -13.66 -4.15
C PHE A 89 -2.01 -13.22 -4.89
N ASN A 90 -2.32 -11.93 -4.91
CA ASN A 90 -3.50 -11.39 -5.58
C ASN A 90 -3.45 -11.62 -7.10
N PHE A 91 -2.26 -11.47 -7.71
CA PHE A 91 -2.09 -11.80 -9.12
C PHE A 91 -2.38 -13.27 -9.41
N ALA A 92 -1.83 -14.19 -8.60
CA ALA A 92 -2.10 -15.62 -8.74
C ALA A 92 -3.58 -15.93 -8.53
N LEU A 93 -4.23 -15.30 -7.56
CA LEU A 93 -5.67 -15.43 -7.32
C LEU A 93 -6.49 -14.94 -8.53
N GLY A 94 -6.11 -13.83 -9.13
CA GLY A 94 -6.73 -13.31 -10.35
C GLY A 94 -6.59 -14.27 -11.53
N VAL A 95 -5.41 -14.89 -11.71
CA VAL A 95 -5.18 -15.90 -12.75
C VAL A 95 -6.06 -17.14 -12.53
N VAL A 96 -6.15 -17.64 -11.29
CA VAL A 96 -7.06 -18.75 -10.95
C VAL A 96 -8.50 -18.35 -11.23
N GLY A 97 -8.90 -17.13 -10.88
CA GLY A 97 -10.23 -16.62 -11.18
C GLY A 97 -10.56 -16.63 -12.68
N LEU A 98 -9.59 -16.24 -13.53
CA LEU A 98 -9.76 -16.31 -14.99
C LEU A 98 -9.95 -17.75 -15.48
N MET A 99 -9.23 -18.72 -14.91
CA MET A 99 -9.36 -20.13 -15.27
C MET A 99 -10.74 -20.72 -14.91
N LEU A 100 -11.36 -20.21 -13.84
CA LEU A 100 -12.70 -20.63 -13.40
C LEU A 100 -13.84 -19.96 -14.17
N SER A 101 -13.54 -19.10 -15.13
CA SER A 101 -14.51 -18.38 -15.95
C SER A 101 -15.54 -17.60 -15.09
N VAL A 102 -16.84 -17.78 -15.32
CA VAL A 102 -17.90 -17.06 -14.59
C VAL A 102 -17.82 -17.29 -13.08
N TRP A 103 -17.45 -18.48 -12.63
CA TRP A 103 -17.33 -18.82 -11.21
C TRP A 103 -16.16 -18.11 -10.52
N GLY A 104 -15.15 -17.69 -11.29
CA GLY A 104 -13.98 -16.98 -10.78
C GLY A 104 -14.12 -15.47 -10.67
N ILE A 105 -15.25 -14.87 -11.08
CA ILE A 105 -15.45 -13.41 -11.03
C ILE A 105 -15.24 -12.84 -9.62
N GLY A 106 -15.73 -13.56 -8.60
CA GLY A 106 -15.56 -13.16 -7.21
C GLY A 106 -14.09 -13.08 -6.78
N LEU A 107 -13.25 -14.03 -7.22
CA LEU A 107 -11.82 -14.06 -6.96
C LEU A 107 -11.10 -12.88 -7.63
N ILE A 108 -11.45 -12.60 -8.88
CA ILE A 108 -10.89 -11.47 -9.63
C ILE A 108 -11.24 -10.15 -8.97
N LEU A 109 -12.52 -9.96 -8.62
CA LEU A 109 -12.97 -8.74 -7.95
C LEU A 109 -12.27 -8.55 -6.60
N TRP A 110 -12.14 -9.61 -5.81
CA TRP A 110 -11.42 -9.54 -4.54
C TRP A 110 -9.95 -9.14 -4.74
N ALA A 111 -9.24 -9.80 -5.65
CA ALA A 111 -7.84 -9.52 -5.94
C ALA A 111 -7.63 -8.07 -6.38
N VAL A 112 -8.44 -7.60 -7.32
CA VAL A 112 -8.38 -6.22 -7.84
C VAL A 112 -8.68 -5.20 -6.74
N LEU A 113 -9.72 -5.41 -5.94
CA LEU A 113 -10.07 -4.49 -4.85
C LEU A 113 -8.98 -4.43 -3.78
N ALA A 114 -8.40 -5.59 -3.39
CA ALA A 114 -7.30 -5.65 -2.44
C ALA A 114 -6.08 -4.89 -2.94
N ASP A 115 -5.73 -5.03 -4.23
CA ASP A 115 -4.61 -4.32 -4.84
C ASP A 115 -4.87 -2.81 -4.95
N ILE A 116 -6.08 -2.39 -5.34
CA ILE A 116 -6.45 -0.96 -5.39
C ILE A 116 -6.30 -0.33 -4.00
N VAL A 117 -6.80 -0.99 -2.95
CA VAL A 117 -6.66 -0.49 -1.57
C VAL A 117 -5.19 -0.41 -1.17
N ALA A 118 -4.40 -1.45 -1.42
CA ALA A 118 -2.98 -1.49 -1.08
C ALA A 118 -2.18 -0.38 -1.79
N ILE A 119 -2.43 -0.19 -3.11
CA ILE A 119 -1.78 0.85 -3.91
C ILE A 119 -2.21 2.25 -3.47
N ALA A 120 -3.50 2.47 -3.23
CA ALA A 120 -4.00 3.75 -2.77
C ALA A 120 -3.39 4.15 -1.42
N LEU A 121 -3.38 3.25 -0.45
CA LEU A 121 -2.81 3.50 0.87
C LEU A 121 -1.29 3.75 0.82
N SER A 122 -0.54 2.86 0.17
CA SER A 122 0.92 3.01 0.06
C SER A 122 1.31 4.18 -0.86
N GLY A 123 0.51 4.50 -1.86
CA GLY A 123 0.70 5.65 -2.76
C GLY A 123 0.66 6.98 -2.01
N THR A 124 -0.14 7.10 -0.93
CA THR A 124 -0.14 8.31 -0.08
C THR A 124 1.20 8.56 0.59
N ILE A 125 1.95 7.50 0.96
CA ILE A 125 3.31 7.64 1.50
C ILE A 125 4.25 8.13 0.40
N GLY A 126 4.16 7.57 -0.81
CA GLY A 126 4.96 7.99 -1.96
C GLY A 126 4.71 9.46 -2.34
N LEU A 127 3.44 9.88 -2.38
CA LEU A 127 3.06 11.27 -2.60
C LEU A 127 3.64 12.20 -1.52
N SER A 128 3.52 11.80 -0.25
CA SER A 128 4.06 12.55 0.89
C SER A 128 5.57 12.72 0.81
N ALA A 129 6.29 11.64 0.45
CA ALA A 129 7.73 11.64 0.25
C ALA A 129 8.15 12.57 -0.90
N ALA A 130 7.44 12.49 -2.04
CA ALA A 130 7.72 13.34 -3.21
C ALA A 130 7.50 14.83 -2.91
N LEU A 131 6.41 15.18 -2.22
CA LEU A 131 6.12 16.55 -1.80
C LEU A 131 7.19 17.11 -0.86
N ARG A 132 7.64 16.30 0.10
CA ARG A 132 8.70 16.70 1.04
C ARG A 132 10.04 16.91 0.33
N CYS A 133 10.45 15.97 -0.54
CA CYS A 133 11.67 16.11 -1.33
C CYS A 133 11.66 17.36 -2.23
N LYS A 134 10.49 17.71 -2.80
CA LYS A 134 10.33 18.98 -3.54
C LYS A 134 10.54 20.19 -2.63
N ARG A 135 9.90 20.21 -1.45
CA ARG A 135 9.99 21.33 -0.50
C ARG A 135 11.38 21.54 0.06
N GLU A 136 12.11 20.45 0.30
CA GLU A 136 13.51 20.47 0.81
C GLU A 136 14.53 20.70 -0.32
N GLY A 137 14.08 20.95 -1.57
CA GLY A 137 14.97 21.21 -2.72
C GLY A 137 15.74 19.97 -3.21
N VAL A 138 15.41 18.76 -2.67
CA VAL A 138 16.09 17.51 -3.02
C VAL A 138 15.80 17.10 -4.47
N MET A 139 14.65 17.54 -5.03
CA MET A 139 14.27 17.23 -6.41
C MET A 139 13.47 18.35 -7.08
N THR A 140 13.45 18.32 -8.42
CA THR A 140 12.64 19.23 -9.22
C THR A 140 11.15 18.91 -9.12
N ALA A 141 10.28 19.90 -9.36
CA ALA A 141 8.84 19.71 -9.34
C ALA A 141 8.38 18.64 -10.34
N LYS A 142 8.97 18.59 -11.54
CA LYS A 142 8.65 17.58 -12.57
C LYS A 142 8.95 16.15 -12.06
N ALA A 143 10.10 15.94 -11.43
CA ALA A 143 10.46 14.65 -10.86
C ALA A 143 9.53 14.25 -9.68
N ALA A 144 9.18 15.19 -8.81
CA ALA A 144 8.27 14.94 -7.70
C ALA A 144 6.87 14.50 -8.20
N ILE A 145 6.33 15.16 -9.21
CA ILE A 145 5.04 14.80 -9.82
C ILE A 145 5.14 13.40 -10.46
N ALA A 146 6.20 13.12 -11.21
CA ALA A 146 6.38 11.81 -11.83
C ALA A 146 6.42 10.68 -10.80
N TYR A 147 7.18 10.82 -9.71
CA TYR A 147 7.22 9.82 -8.64
C TYR A 147 5.90 9.70 -7.88
N ALA A 148 5.21 10.82 -7.66
CA ALA A 148 3.89 10.81 -7.03
C ALA A 148 2.89 10.01 -7.88
N LEU A 149 2.82 10.25 -9.19
CA LEU A 149 1.93 9.52 -10.10
C LEU A 149 2.30 8.04 -10.21
N LEU A 150 3.58 7.72 -10.38
CA LEU A 150 4.07 6.34 -10.46
C LEU A 150 3.77 5.53 -9.18
N SER A 151 3.63 6.20 -8.02
CA SER A 151 3.29 5.54 -6.76
C SER A 151 1.87 4.93 -6.73
N PHE A 152 1.02 5.27 -7.71
CA PHE A 152 -0.36 4.75 -7.85
C PHE A 152 -0.53 3.80 -9.04
N ILE A 153 0.55 3.43 -9.74
CA ILE A 153 0.48 2.52 -10.89
C ILE A 153 1.01 1.16 -10.46
N PHE A 154 0.18 0.12 -10.61
CA PHE A 154 0.53 -1.27 -10.28
C PHE A 154 1.87 -1.69 -10.91
N CYS A 155 2.71 -2.40 -10.18
CA CYS A 155 4.09 -2.79 -10.51
C CYS A 155 5.07 -1.62 -10.70
N ALA A 156 4.68 -0.51 -11.30
CA ALA A 156 5.53 0.67 -11.45
C ALA A 156 5.80 1.35 -10.11
N ASP A 157 4.89 1.23 -9.15
CA ASP A 157 4.97 1.81 -7.82
C ASP A 157 6.16 1.28 -7.01
N VAL A 158 6.44 -0.03 -7.08
CA VAL A 158 7.58 -0.66 -6.41
C VAL A 158 8.89 -0.23 -7.07
N ALA A 159 8.97 -0.32 -8.41
CA ALA A 159 10.16 0.10 -9.16
C ALA A 159 10.47 1.59 -8.94
N ALA A 160 9.46 2.44 -8.99
CA ALA A 160 9.59 3.87 -8.74
C ALA A 160 10.09 4.15 -7.32
N ALA A 161 9.58 3.45 -6.30
CA ALA A 161 10.00 3.62 -4.90
C ALA A 161 11.49 3.27 -4.72
N VAL A 162 11.97 2.17 -5.33
CA VAL A 162 13.39 1.76 -5.29
C VAL A 162 14.28 2.79 -6.01
N VAL A 163 13.90 3.23 -7.22
CA VAL A 163 14.65 4.24 -7.96
C VAL A 163 14.68 5.57 -7.22
N PHE A 164 13.56 5.98 -6.64
CA PHE A 164 13.44 7.18 -5.83
C PHE A 164 14.38 7.14 -4.62
N TYR A 165 14.39 6.03 -3.89
CA TYR A 165 15.29 5.84 -2.76
C TYR A 165 16.76 5.91 -3.18
N ARG A 166 17.16 5.20 -4.24
CA ARG A 166 18.54 5.21 -4.75
C ARG A 166 19.00 6.61 -5.15
N ARG A 167 18.15 7.39 -5.85
CA ARG A 167 18.48 8.77 -6.26
C ARG A 167 18.63 9.72 -5.09
N THR A 168 17.79 9.60 -4.06
CA THR A 168 17.90 10.42 -2.85
C THR A 168 19.09 10.02 -1.97
N ALA A 169 19.51 8.76 -1.99
CA ALA A 169 20.70 8.31 -1.30
C ALA A 169 22.00 8.77 -2.00
N ALA A 170 22.03 8.70 -3.35
CA ALA A 170 23.21 9.05 -4.13
C ALA A 170 23.59 10.53 -4.05
N ARG A 171 22.61 11.45 -3.97
CA ARG A 171 22.90 12.90 -3.86
C ARG A 171 23.71 13.30 -2.64
N ARG A 172 23.73 12.50 -1.58
CA ARG A 172 24.55 12.76 -0.39
C ARG A 172 26.05 12.56 -0.60
N ILE A 173 26.42 11.71 -1.54
CA ILE A 173 27.83 11.40 -1.80
C ILE A 173 28.50 12.57 -2.54
N THR A 174 27.70 13.37 -3.25
CA THR A 174 28.17 14.54 -4.00
C THR A 174 28.20 15.83 -3.19
N ASP A 175 27.44 15.89 -2.09
CA ASP A 175 27.33 17.09 -1.23
C ASP A 175 28.20 17.00 0.06
N ALA A 176 28.94 15.91 0.27
CA ALA A 176 29.86 15.63 1.36
C ALA A 176 31.31 15.64 0.88
#